data_34a87d5e055405413b6861f7670060cd
#
_entry.id   34a87d5e055405413b6861f7670060cd
#
_cell.length_a   1.000
_cell.length_b   1.000
_cell.length_c   1.000
_cell.angle_alpha   90.00
_cell.angle_beta   90.00
_cell.angle_gamma   90.00
#
_symmetry.space_group_name_H-M   'P 1'
#
loop_
_entity.id
_entity.type
_entity.pdbx_description
1 polymer ?
#
loop_
_entity_poly.entity_id
_entity_poly.type
_entity_poly.pdbx_seq_one_letter_code
_entity_poly.pdbx_strand_id
1 'polypeptide(L)'
;MGSIAPNEEARLAILNAPFQERGWKHAVSAICEATGCHGAHLLGMGGPLVLPLNIVSGIDEKIGKYLGDAHLHGAVNWRVGSTTVPMAIQHDLHYAAYRAANDTADYDDAASDLDMQFGCQAIVLGDESMFLGIAMMRGRREGPCTTETLMNFAALLRPLQRAVRMQLALDGEAAELMLGDMAGLHGATILLDRLGSLAALTPAAEPAFEEDGPLMLSGLAVRLRDPALDRRFQRSLAGLLKCKDALSAPVHQMRISCGARSWQLVVMRLPDREHGLGFDPHLAVTLRAL
;
A
#
# COMPACT_ATOMS: atom_id res chain seq x y z
N MET A 1 13.97 36.36 5.37
CA MET A 1 13.32 35.12 5.72
C MET A 1 14.42 34.09 5.94
N GLY A 2 14.62 33.60 7.17
CA GLY A 2 15.64 32.58 7.45
C GLY A 2 15.26 31.28 6.76
N SER A 3 16.23 30.62 6.09
CA SER A 3 16.07 29.29 5.54
C SER A 3 15.77 28.30 6.68
N ILE A 4 14.68 27.58 6.59
CA ILE A 4 14.36 26.50 7.52
C ILE A 4 15.39 25.39 7.25
N ALA A 5 15.93 24.78 8.32
CA ALA A 5 16.86 23.67 8.16
C ALA A 5 16.14 22.47 7.46
N PRO A 6 16.81 21.74 6.55
CA PRO A 6 16.18 20.65 5.78
C PRO A 6 15.44 19.63 6.63
N ASN A 7 15.97 19.29 7.80
CA ASN A 7 15.31 18.37 8.74
C ASN A 7 14.00 18.94 9.33
N GLU A 8 13.92 20.24 9.55
CA GLU A 8 12.72 20.88 10.06
C GLU A 8 11.63 20.95 8.98
N GLU A 9 12.02 21.24 7.74
CA GLU A 9 11.12 21.22 6.60
C GLU A 9 10.55 19.82 6.36
N ALA A 10 11.39 18.79 6.36
CA ALA A 10 10.96 17.41 6.24
C ALA A 10 10.04 17.00 7.40
N ARG A 11 10.32 17.41 8.63
CA ARG A 11 9.49 17.18 9.80
C ARG A 11 8.09 17.78 9.65
N LEU A 12 8.01 19.02 9.17
CA LEU A 12 6.74 19.70 8.92
C LEU A 12 5.96 19.03 7.78
N ALA A 13 6.63 18.67 6.68
CA ALA A 13 6.03 17.95 5.57
C ALA A 13 5.44 16.60 6.03
N ILE A 14 6.18 15.84 6.85
CA ILE A 14 5.72 14.58 7.42
C ILE A 14 4.47 14.78 8.29
N LEU A 15 4.49 15.72 9.23
CA LEU A 15 3.38 15.93 10.16
C LEU A 15 2.11 16.45 9.46
N ASN A 16 2.26 17.16 8.34
CA ASN A 16 1.14 17.65 7.54
C ASN A 16 0.66 16.64 6.48
N ALA A 17 1.41 15.57 6.21
CA ALA A 17 1.11 14.62 5.15
C ALA A 17 -0.30 14.02 5.21
N PRO A 18 -0.86 13.66 6.40
CA PRO A 18 -2.21 13.11 6.50
C PRO A 18 -3.33 14.10 6.13
N PHE A 19 -3.03 15.40 6.11
CA PHE A 19 -4.04 16.46 5.98
C PHE A 19 -3.96 17.21 4.65
N GLN A 20 -3.04 16.85 3.76
CA GLN A 20 -2.79 17.56 2.51
C GLN A 20 -2.92 16.62 1.31
N GLU A 21 -3.52 17.14 0.24
CA GLU A 21 -3.47 16.49 -1.05
C GLU A 21 -2.01 16.26 -1.46
N ARG A 22 -1.68 15.03 -1.88
CA ARG A 22 -0.29 14.62 -2.19
C ARG A 22 0.72 14.82 -1.07
N GLY A 23 0.25 15.03 0.18
CA GLY A 23 1.09 15.33 1.33
C GLY A 23 2.14 14.26 1.57
N TRP A 24 1.80 13.00 1.41
CA TRP A 24 2.75 11.89 1.55
C TRP A 24 3.83 11.86 0.47
N LYS A 25 3.48 12.19 -0.78
CA LYS A 25 4.49 12.31 -1.84
C LYS A 25 5.46 13.44 -1.55
N HIS A 26 4.95 14.57 -1.07
CA HIS A 26 5.77 15.70 -0.64
C HIS A 26 6.64 15.33 0.58
N ALA A 27 6.08 14.66 1.59
CA ALA A 27 6.82 14.22 2.77
C ALA A 27 7.98 13.28 2.42
N VAL A 28 7.73 12.29 1.55
CA VAL A 28 8.77 11.34 1.12
C VAL A 28 9.87 12.05 0.33
N SER A 29 9.52 13.04 -0.51
CA SER A 29 10.51 13.87 -1.22
C SER A 29 11.34 14.70 -0.25
N ALA A 30 10.71 15.35 0.73
CA ALA A 30 11.42 16.15 1.73
C ALA A 30 12.36 15.30 2.61
N ILE A 31 11.99 14.03 2.90
CA ILE A 31 12.88 13.09 3.58
C ILE A 31 14.11 12.80 2.72
N CYS A 32 13.94 12.59 1.39
CA CYS A 32 15.07 12.41 0.48
C CYS A 32 16.05 13.60 0.55
N GLU A 33 15.53 14.82 0.45
CA GLU A 33 16.34 16.03 0.50
C GLU A 33 17.08 16.18 1.84
N ALA A 34 16.40 15.96 2.96
CA ALA A 34 16.98 16.05 4.30
C ALA A 34 18.07 14.99 4.57
N THR A 35 17.97 13.82 3.95
CA THR A 35 18.92 12.70 4.14
C THR A 35 20.00 12.66 3.07
N GLY A 36 19.92 13.48 2.03
CA GLY A 36 20.83 13.44 0.89
C GLY A 36 20.75 12.13 0.10
N CYS A 37 19.57 11.49 0.09
CA CYS A 37 19.29 10.31 -0.71
C CYS A 37 18.56 10.71 -1.98
N HIS A 38 18.86 10.05 -3.11
CA HIS A 38 18.17 10.40 -4.36
C HIS A 38 16.77 9.81 -4.46
N GLY A 39 16.47 8.77 -3.70
CA GLY A 39 15.17 8.13 -3.72
C GLY A 39 14.72 7.59 -2.37
N ALA A 40 13.42 7.41 -2.24
CA ALA A 40 12.80 6.76 -1.10
C ALA A 40 11.55 5.97 -1.50
N HIS A 41 11.25 4.95 -0.73
CA HIS A 41 10.08 4.11 -0.86
C HIS A 41 9.41 3.91 0.49
N LEU A 42 8.23 4.46 0.68
CA LEU A 42 7.35 4.18 1.81
C LEU A 42 6.40 3.06 1.39
N LEU A 43 6.58 1.89 1.99
CA LEU A 43 5.85 0.67 1.64
C LEU A 43 5.12 0.14 2.87
N GLY A 44 3.84 -0.16 2.73
CA GLY A 44 3.04 -0.86 3.73
C GLY A 44 2.35 -2.08 3.14
N MET A 45 2.22 -3.13 3.92
CA MET A 45 1.51 -4.37 3.57
C MET A 45 0.76 -4.90 4.77
N GLY A 46 -0.43 -5.46 4.54
CA GLY A 46 -1.26 -6.07 5.58
C GLY A 46 -2.04 -5.06 6.42
N GLY A 47 -2.64 -5.54 7.50
CA GLY A 47 -3.50 -4.78 8.39
C GLY A 47 -4.97 -4.82 8.01
N PRO A 48 -5.85 -4.24 8.84
CA PRO A 48 -7.31 -4.31 8.64
C PRO A 48 -7.79 -3.62 7.35
N LEU A 49 -6.98 -2.72 6.80
CA LEU A 49 -7.28 -2.01 5.54
C LEU A 49 -6.58 -2.63 4.33
N VAL A 50 -5.78 -3.64 4.52
CA VAL A 50 -5.14 -4.47 3.48
C VAL A 50 -4.53 -3.67 2.31
N LEU A 51 -4.17 -2.43 2.48
CA LEU A 51 -3.63 -1.59 1.42
C LEU A 51 -2.11 -1.63 1.44
N PRO A 52 -1.50 -2.07 0.35
CA PRO A 52 -0.09 -1.80 0.16
C PRO A 52 0.08 -0.29 -0.02
N LEU A 53 0.64 0.35 0.98
CA LEU A 53 1.17 1.69 0.82
C LEU A 53 2.37 1.59 -0.10
N ASN A 54 2.30 2.28 -1.22
CA ASN A 54 3.37 2.25 -2.21
C ASN A 54 3.63 3.65 -2.72
N ILE A 55 4.43 4.41 -1.97
CA ILE A 55 4.82 5.76 -2.35
C ILE A 55 6.30 5.81 -2.62
N VAL A 56 6.62 6.14 -3.84
CA VAL A 56 7.98 6.25 -4.34
C VAL A 56 8.29 7.72 -4.65
N SER A 57 9.49 8.16 -4.31
CA SER A 57 10.06 9.44 -4.71
C SER A 57 11.47 9.25 -5.21
N GLY A 58 11.84 9.95 -6.27
CA GLY A 58 13.20 9.97 -6.82
C GLY A 58 13.67 8.70 -7.54
N ILE A 59 12.82 7.68 -7.67
CA ILE A 59 13.12 6.43 -8.35
C ILE A 59 12.29 6.34 -9.63
N ASP A 60 12.89 5.85 -10.70
CA ASP A 60 12.23 5.65 -11.98
C ASP A 60 10.95 4.80 -11.81
N GLU A 61 9.90 5.11 -12.57
CA GLU A 61 8.65 4.33 -12.64
C GLU A 61 8.90 2.85 -13.00
N LYS A 62 10.07 2.52 -13.52
CA LYS A 62 10.53 1.13 -13.72
C LYS A 62 10.53 0.28 -12.45
N ILE A 63 10.56 0.90 -11.27
CA ILE A 63 10.50 0.15 -10.01
C ILE A 63 9.25 -0.76 -9.95
N GLY A 64 8.14 -0.35 -10.53
CA GLY A 64 6.93 -1.16 -10.63
C GLY A 64 7.14 -2.50 -11.35
N LYS A 65 8.14 -2.59 -12.23
CA LYS A 65 8.51 -3.83 -12.94
C LYS A 65 9.22 -4.82 -12.00
N TYR A 66 9.94 -4.32 -11.00
CA TYR A 66 10.71 -5.10 -10.04
C TYR A 66 9.99 -5.32 -8.69
N LEU A 67 8.86 -4.64 -8.47
CA LEU A 67 8.03 -4.83 -7.27
C LEU A 67 7.06 -6.02 -7.38
N GLY A 68 7.28 -6.94 -8.32
CA GLY A 68 6.58 -8.22 -8.35
C GLY A 68 6.82 -9.03 -7.07
N ASP A 69 5.90 -9.94 -6.75
CA ASP A 69 5.89 -10.72 -5.50
C ASP A 69 7.24 -11.35 -5.14
N ALA A 70 8.03 -11.78 -6.14
CA ALA A 70 9.34 -12.43 -5.91
C ALA A 70 10.38 -11.50 -5.26
N HIS A 71 10.39 -10.20 -5.59
CA HIS A 71 11.37 -9.24 -5.06
C HIS A 71 10.98 -8.65 -3.70
N LEU A 72 9.77 -8.92 -3.22
CA LEU A 72 9.31 -8.50 -1.89
C LEU A 72 9.61 -9.53 -0.79
N HIS A 73 9.96 -10.77 -1.16
CA HIS A 73 10.29 -11.80 -0.19
C HIS A 73 11.62 -11.53 0.52
N GLY A 74 11.57 -11.60 1.86
CA GLY A 74 12.76 -11.39 2.71
C GLY A 74 13.91 -12.35 2.41
N ALA A 75 13.64 -13.51 1.80
CA ALA A 75 14.69 -14.47 1.44
C ALA A 75 15.66 -13.95 0.37
N VAL A 76 15.15 -13.21 -0.63
CA VAL A 76 15.96 -12.68 -1.75
C VAL A 76 16.23 -11.18 -1.61
N ASN A 77 15.34 -10.44 -0.97
CA ASN A 77 15.45 -9.00 -0.77
C ASN A 77 16.18 -8.70 0.53
N TRP A 78 17.47 -8.41 0.44
CA TRP A 78 18.29 -8.11 1.60
C TRP A 78 17.84 -6.87 2.39
N ARG A 79 17.10 -5.93 1.81
CA ARG A 79 16.49 -4.83 2.56
C ARG A 79 15.41 -5.37 3.50
N VAL A 80 14.52 -6.18 3.00
CA VAL A 80 13.45 -6.78 3.81
C VAL A 80 14.04 -7.79 4.81
N GLY A 81 14.88 -8.70 4.33
CA GLY A 81 15.43 -9.79 5.13
C GLY A 81 16.36 -9.36 6.26
N SER A 82 17.08 -8.24 6.09
CA SER A 82 17.94 -7.71 7.15
C SER A 82 17.16 -6.98 8.25
N THR A 83 15.89 -6.70 8.04
CA THR A 83 15.10 -5.86 8.96
C THR A 83 14.43 -6.72 10.02
N THR A 84 14.74 -6.49 11.27
CA THR A 84 14.31 -7.38 12.37
C THR A 84 13.49 -6.69 13.47
N VAL A 85 13.69 -5.40 13.69
CA VAL A 85 13.10 -4.68 14.84
C VAL A 85 12.48 -3.37 14.37
N PRO A 86 11.22 -3.06 14.74
CA PRO A 86 10.62 -1.76 14.46
C PRO A 86 11.45 -0.60 15.02
N MET A 87 11.53 0.49 14.28
CA MET A 87 12.29 1.71 14.59
C MET A 87 13.82 1.56 14.65
N ALA A 88 14.36 0.37 14.42
CA ALA A 88 15.80 0.17 14.23
C ALA A 88 16.20 0.50 12.79
N ILE A 89 17.28 1.26 12.62
CA ILE A 89 17.80 1.62 11.31
C ILE A 89 18.71 0.50 10.83
N GLN A 90 18.37 -0.09 9.69
CA GLN A 90 19.23 -0.96 8.92
C GLN A 90 19.90 -0.13 7.82
N HIS A 91 21.15 -0.42 7.51
CA HIS A 91 21.92 0.30 6.50
C HIS A 91 22.99 -0.62 5.87
N ASP A 92 23.83 -0.08 5.05
CA ASP A 92 24.79 -0.80 4.19
C ASP A 92 25.56 -1.93 4.89
N LEU A 93 25.96 -1.77 6.16
CA LEU A 93 26.67 -2.83 6.91
C LEU A 93 25.76 -4.04 7.19
N HIS A 94 24.50 -3.80 7.51
CA HIS A 94 23.51 -4.85 7.76
C HIS A 94 23.19 -5.58 6.45
N TYR A 95 23.06 -4.83 5.36
CA TYR A 95 22.84 -5.39 4.03
C TYR A 95 23.98 -6.28 3.58
N ALA A 96 25.22 -5.83 3.78
CA ALA A 96 26.41 -6.61 3.45
C ALA A 96 26.47 -7.93 4.25
N ALA A 97 26.13 -7.89 5.54
CA ALA A 97 26.07 -9.06 6.39
C ALA A 97 25.00 -10.06 5.94
N TYR A 98 23.83 -9.56 5.55
CA TYR A 98 22.74 -10.41 5.06
C TYR A 98 23.09 -11.07 3.72
N ARG A 99 23.62 -10.29 2.77
CA ARG A 99 24.04 -10.77 1.44
C ARG A 99 25.15 -11.83 1.52
N ALA A 100 26.05 -11.69 2.50
CA ALA A 100 27.10 -12.69 2.71
C ALA A 100 26.57 -14.06 3.18
N ALA A 101 25.39 -14.09 3.75
CA ALA A 101 24.77 -15.30 4.32
C ALA A 101 23.62 -15.87 3.48
N ASN A 102 23.17 -15.18 2.44
CA ASN A 102 21.96 -15.56 1.67
C ASN A 102 22.20 -15.34 0.17
N ASP A 103 21.48 -16.10 -0.65
CA ASP A 103 21.42 -15.87 -2.09
C ASP A 103 20.47 -14.72 -2.40
N THR A 104 21.03 -13.61 -2.88
CA THR A 104 20.31 -12.36 -3.17
C THR A 104 20.54 -11.85 -4.58
N ALA A 105 21.09 -12.69 -5.48
CA ALA A 105 21.53 -12.30 -6.83
C ALA A 105 20.44 -11.56 -7.62
N ASP A 106 19.21 -12.07 -7.62
CA ASP A 106 18.09 -11.45 -8.36
C ASP A 106 17.79 -10.03 -7.86
N TYR A 107 17.87 -9.81 -6.54
CA TYR A 107 17.64 -8.48 -5.97
C TYR A 107 18.85 -7.56 -6.15
N ASP A 108 20.05 -8.09 -6.16
CA ASP A 108 21.28 -7.34 -6.46
C ASP A 108 21.26 -6.78 -7.88
N ASP A 109 20.81 -7.56 -8.85
CA ASP A 109 20.63 -7.12 -10.23
C ASP A 109 19.58 -6.01 -10.32
N ALA A 110 18.42 -6.19 -9.70
CA ALA A 110 17.39 -5.17 -9.64
C ALA A 110 17.87 -3.88 -8.96
N ALA A 111 18.60 -3.99 -7.85
CA ALA A 111 19.16 -2.85 -7.14
C ALA A 111 20.23 -2.11 -7.98
N SER A 112 20.96 -2.86 -8.80
CA SER A 112 21.94 -2.29 -9.74
C SER A 112 21.28 -1.54 -10.89
N ASP A 113 20.25 -2.12 -11.48
CA ASP A 113 19.51 -1.53 -12.61
C ASP A 113 18.78 -0.24 -12.23
N LEU A 114 18.33 -0.16 -10.98
CA LEU A 114 17.62 1.00 -10.43
C LEU A 114 18.55 2.00 -9.73
N ASP A 115 19.85 1.78 -9.75
CA ASP A 115 20.87 2.58 -9.06
C ASP A 115 20.56 2.79 -7.55
N MET A 116 20.18 1.71 -6.85
CA MET A 116 19.81 1.74 -5.43
C MET A 116 20.60 0.74 -4.58
N GLN A 117 21.89 0.59 -4.87
CA GLN A 117 22.77 -0.39 -4.21
C GLN A 117 23.03 -0.08 -2.73
N PHE A 118 22.94 1.17 -2.34
CA PHE A 118 23.19 1.65 -0.99
C PHE A 118 21.93 2.26 -0.36
N GLY A 119 21.99 2.53 0.92
CA GLY A 119 20.92 3.24 1.60
C GLY A 119 20.69 2.77 3.03
N CYS A 120 19.59 3.24 3.59
CA CYS A 120 19.13 2.83 4.91
C CYS A 120 17.62 2.67 4.93
N GLN A 121 17.11 1.98 5.94
CA GLN A 121 15.68 1.75 6.10
C GLN A 121 15.30 1.52 7.55
N ALA A 122 14.00 1.62 7.84
CA ALA A 122 13.43 1.23 9.11
C ALA A 122 11.97 0.75 8.93
N ILE A 123 11.57 -0.21 9.75
CA ILE A 123 10.14 -0.47 9.97
C ILE A 123 9.60 0.67 10.84
N VAL A 124 8.59 1.37 10.35
CA VAL A 124 7.92 2.48 11.05
C VAL A 124 6.83 1.94 11.98
N LEU A 125 6.05 1.00 11.47
CA LEU A 125 5.06 0.22 12.19
C LEU A 125 5.17 -1.24 11.75
N GLY A 126 5.00 -2.17 12.68
CA GLY A 126 4.99 -3.58 12.38
C GLY A 126 4.46 -4.38 13.55
N ASP A 127 3.54 -5.30 13.26
CA ASP A 127 3.05 -6.34 14.14
C ASP A 127 2.84 -7.61 13.31
N GLU A 128 2.16 -8.62 13.87
CA GLU A 128 1.89 -9.88 13.19
C GLU A 128 0.99 -9.73 11.95
N SER A 129 0.22 -8.65 11.86
CA SER A 129 -0.78 -8.43 10.80
C SER A 129 -0.37 -7.36 9.78
N MET A 130 0.49 -6.42 10.15
CA MET A 130 0.83 -5.27 9.33
C MET A 130 2.32 -4.92 9.38
N PHE A 131 2.85 -4.58 8.24
CA PHE A 131 4.20 -4.04 8.07
C PHE A 131 4.13 -2.70 7.33
N LEU A 132 4.77 -1.67 7.86
CA LEU A 132 4.99 -0.42 7.17
C LEU A 132 6.42 0.04 7.39
N GLY A 133 7.17 0.14 6.32
CA GLY A 133 8.57 0.53 6.32
C GLY A 133 8.86 1.68 5.36
N ILE A 134 9.96 2.36 5.62
CA ILE A 134 10.54 3.33 4.70
C ILE A 134 11.98 2.93 4.38
N ALA A 135 12.30 2.90 3.09
CA ALA A 135 13.64 2.68 2.58
C ALA A 135 14.14 3.94 1.88
N MET A 136 15.32 4.38 2.25
CA MET A 136 16.06 5.46 1.60
C MET A 136 17.08 4.84 0.65
N MET A 137 17.18 5.38 -0.56
CA MET A 137 17.98 4.80 -1.64
C MET A 137 19.08 5.75 -2.07
N ARG A 138 20.28 5.17 -2.23
CA ARG A 138 21.49 5.83 -2.68
C ARG A 138 22.12 4.98 -3.78
N GLY A 139 22.58 5.65 -4.82
CA GLY A 139 23.23 5.02 -5.96
C GLY A 139 24.74 4.95 -5.82
N ARG A 140 25.38 4.54 -6.89
CA ARG A 140 26.86 4.45 -6.97
C ARG A 140 27.53 5.80 -6.76
N ARG A 141 26.89 6.87 -7.21
CA ARG A 141 27.45 8.23 -7.11
C ARG A 141 27.49 8.72 -5.67
N GLU A 142 26.42 8.46 -4.90
CA GLU A 142 26.34 8.87 -3.50
C GLU A 142 27.10 7.93 -2.56
N GLY A 143 27.21 6.66 -2.93
CA GLY A 143 27.84 5.62 -2.11
C GLY A 143 27.08 5.30 -0.82
N PRO A 144 27.70 4.58 0.13
CA PRO A 144 27.10 4.17 1.38
C PRO A 144 26.58 5.34 2.23
N CYS A 145 25.65 5.07 3.12
CA CYS A 145 25.14 6.05 4.06
C CYS A 145 26.24 6.62 4.95
N THR A 146 26.31 7.94 5.03
CA THR A 146 27.18 8.64 5.97
C THR A 146 26.55 8.69 7.36
N THR A 147 27.35 9.00 8.38
CA THR A 147 26.84 9.27 9.73
C THR A 147 25.78 10.36 9.73
N GLU A 148 25.96 11.41 8.94
CA GLU A 148 25.00 12.50 8.80
C GLU A 148 23.68 12.01 8.19
N THR A 149 23.72 11.23 7.11
CA THR A 149 22.55 10.58 6.52
C THR A 149 21.76 9.80 7.57
N LEU A 150 22.44 8.97 8.35
CA LEU A 150 21.81 8.13 9.36
C LEU A 150 21.22 8.96 10.52
N MET A 151 21.92 10.01 10.97
CA MET A 151 21.41 10.92 12.01
C MET A 151 20.17 11.69 11.54
N ASN A 152 20.19 12.23 10.34
CA ASN A 152 19.06 12.92 9.74
C ASN A 152 17.86 11.99 9.59
N PHE A 153 18.08 10.78 9.10
CA PHE A 153 17.04 9.78 8.98
C PHE A 153 16.45 9.38 10.34
N ALA A 154 17.30 9.14 11.35
CA ALA A 154 16.89 8.81 12.71
C ALA A 154 15.98 9.89 13.33
N ALA A 155 16.31 11.18 13.10
CA ALA A 155 15.52 12.30 13.61
C ALA A 155 14.10 12.36 13.01
N LEU A 156 13.90 11.83 11.80
CA LEU A 156 12.61 11.86 11.08
C LEU A 156 11.72 10.64 11.36
N LEU A 157 12.26 9.53 11.90
CA LEU A 157 11.48 8.30 12.11
C LEU A 157 10.31 8.46 13.07
N ARG A 158 10.50 9.16 14.20
CA ARG A 158 9.41 9.38 15.17
C ARG A 158 8.31 10.30 14.64
N PRO A 159 8.59 11.45 14.02
CA PRO A 159 7.59 12.21 13.28
C PRO A 159 6.83 11.37 12.26
N LEU A 160 7.54 10.58 11.46
CA LEU A 160 6.95 9.69 10.45
C LEU A 160 6.01 8.66 11.08
N GLN A 161 6.42 8.00 12.15
CA GLN A 161 5.58 7.04 12.86
C GLN A 161 4.28 7.68 13.38
N ARG A 162 4.37 8.91 13.91
CA ARG A 162 3.19 9.63 14.40
C ARG A 162 2.23 10.00 13.28
N ALA A 163 2.76 10.51 12.17
CA ALA A 163 1.96 10.86 11.00
C ALA A 163 1.27 9.64 10.38
N VAL A 164 1.98 8.52 10.28
CA VAL A 164 1.41 7.26 9.79
C VAL A 164 0.29 6.77 10.71
N ARG A 165 0.49 6.77 12.03
CA ARG A 165 -0.58 6.41 12.98
C ARG A 165 -1.79 7.32 12.86
N MET A 166 -1.58 8.62 12.67
CA MET A 166 -2.67 9.57 12.45
C MET A 166 -3.42 9.25 11.16
N GLN A 167 -2.70 8.97 10.07
CA GLN A 167 -3.32 8.57 8.81
C GLN A 167 -4.17 7.32 8.97
N LEU A 168 -3.64 6.27 9.61
CA LEU A 168 -4.38 5.02 9.83
C LEU A 168 -5.64 5.23 10.68
N ALA A 169 -5.58 6.13 11.67
CA ALA A 169 -6.76 6.47 12.47
C ALA A 169 -7.82 7.19 11.64
N LEU A 170 -7.43 8.19 10.84
CA LEU A 170 -8.34 8.91 9.94
C LEU A 170 -8.96 7.98 8.89
N ASP A 171 -8.17 7.04 8.36
CA ASP A 171 -8.65 6.06 7.39
C ASP A 171 -9.62 5.07 8.03
N GLY A 172 -9.37 4.65 9.27
CA GLY A 172 -10.27 3.79 10.03
C GLY A 172 -11.63 4.45 10.24
N GLU A 173 -11.66 5.71 10.70
CA GLU A 173 -12.90 6.47 10.84
C GLU A 173 -13.64 6.64 9.50
N ALA A 174 -12.89 6.97 8.43
CA ALA A 174 -13.49 7.11 7.09
C ALA A 174 -14.06 5.77 6.58
N ALA A 175 -13.40 4.65 6.86
CA ALA A 175 -13.87 3.32 6.51
C ALA A 175 -15.16 2.98 7.29
N GLU A 176 -15.18 3.21 8.60
CA GLU A 176 -16.37 2.95 9.45
C GLU A 176 -17.57 3.78 9.00
N LEU A 177 -17.38 5.07 8.75
CA LEU A 177 -18.46 5.93 8.25
C LEU A 177 -18.98 5.45 6.90
N MET A 178 -18.08 5.18 5.95
CA MET A 178 -18.46 4.73 4.61
C MET A 178 -19.18 3.37 4.64
N LEU A 179 -18.68 2.43 5.44
CA LEU A 179 -19.30 1.12 5.59
C LEU A 179 -20.66 1.23 6.30
N GLY A 180 -20.79 2.11 7.29
CA GLY A 180 -22.06 2.38 7.97
C GLY A 180 -23.13 2.89 7.00
N ASP A 181 -22.79 3.88 6.17
CA ASP A 181 -23.67 4.41 5.14
C ASP A 181 -24.04 3.33 4.11
N MET A 182 -23.07 2.57 3.63
CA MET A 182 -23.28 1.49 2.65
C MET A 182 -24.13 0.36 3.22
N ALA A 183 -23.93 -0.02 4.49
CA ALA A 183 -24.76 -1.02 5.17
C ALA A 183 -26.21 -0.57 5.29
N GLY A 184 -26.45 0.71 5.59
CA GLY A 184 -27.80 1.28 5.65
C GLY A 184 -28.50 1.34 4.29
N LEU A 185 -27.77 1.62 3.21
CA LEU A 185 -28.33 1.79 1.87
C LEU A 185 -28.38 0.48 1.06
N HIS A 186 -27.39 -0.35 1.16
CA HIS A 186 -27.17 -1.48 0.26
C HIS A 186 -27.02 -2.83 0.97
N GLY A 187 -26.86 -2.87 2.28
CA GLY A 187 -26.67 -4.09 3.06
C GLY A 187 -25.28 -4.70 2.84
N ALA A 188 -25.22 -5.89 2.23
CA ALA A 188 -23.95 -6.58 1.98
C ALA A 188 -23.14 -5.85 0.92
N THR A 189 -22.06 -5.18 1.35
CA THR A 189 -21.20 -4.37 0.49
C THR A 189 -19.72 -4.71 0.73
N ILE A 190 -18.95 -4.78 -0.35
CA ILE A 190 -17.52 -5.02 -0.39
C ILE A 190 -16.89 -3.83 -1.10
N LEU A 191 -15.86 -3.24 -0.51
CA LEU A 191 -15.11 -2.14 -1.08
C LEU A 191 -13.77 -2.67 -1.59
N LEU A 192 -13.42 -2.30 -2.82
CA LEU A 192 -12.17 -2.70 -3.45
C LEU A 192 -11.32 -1.47 -3.75
N ASP A 193 -10.01 -1.62 -3.61
CA ASP A 193 -9.03 -0.59 -3.92
C ASP A 193 -8.79 -0.44 -5.44
N ARG A 194 -7.88 0.43 -5.82
CA ARG A 194 -7.46 0.66 -7.22
C ARG A 194 -6.81 -0.55 -7.89
N LEU A 195 -6.40 -1.57 -7.14
CA LEU A 195 -5.84 -2.83 -7.65
C LEU A 195 -6.92 -3.92 -7.76
N GLY A 196 -8.14 -3.64 -7.30
CA GLY A 196 -9.22 -4.62 -7.21
C GLY A 196 -9.10 -5.54 -6.00
N SER A 197 -8.25 -5.19 -5.02
CA SER A 197 -8.09 -5.93 -3.78
C SER A 197 -9.12 -5.50 -2.74
N LEU A 198 -9.47 -6.40 -1.85
CA LEU A 198 -10.38 -6.13 -0.74
C LEU A 198 -9.82 -5.00 0.13
N ALA A 199 -10.54 -3.89 0.24
CA ALA A 199 -10.21 -2.77 1.11
C ALA A 199 -11.03 -2.82 2.40
N ALA A 200 -12.32 -3.12 2.32
CA ALA A 200 -13.20 -3.29 3.48
C ALA A 200 -14.49 -4.01 3.07
N LEU A 201 -15.25 -4.49 4.04
CA LEU A 201 -16.58 -5.07 3.79
C LEU A 201 -17.51 -4.81 4.97
N THR A 202 -18.81 -4.77 4.69
CA THR A 202 -19.84 -4.71 5.74
C THR A 202 -20.01 -6.08 6.40
N PRO A 203 -20.41 -6.15 7.68
CA PRO A 203 -20.69 -7.43 8.34
C PRO A 203 -21.73 -8.27 7.58
N ALA A 204 -22.68 -7.65 6.90
CA ALA A 204 -23.67 -8.32 6.06
C ALA A 204 -23.07 -9.02 4.83
N ALA A 205 -21.83 -8.66 4.42
CA ALA A 205 -21.13 -9.28 3.30
C ALA A 205 -20.27 -10.48 3.72
N GLU A 206 -19.95 -10.64 5.01
CA GLU A 206 -19.11 -11.75 5.51
C GLU A 206 -19.63 -13.13 5.11
N PRO A 207 -20.96 -13.41 5.22
CA PRO A 207 -21.50 -14.71 4.84
C PRO A 207 -21.30 -15.09 3.37
N ALA A 208 -21.04 -14.09 2.50
CA ALA A 208 -20.76 -14.38 1.10
C ALA A 208 -19.37 -15.03 0.88
N PHE A 209 -18.48 -14.96 1.85
CA PHE A 209 -17.14 -15.54 1.82
C PHE A 209 -17.06 -16.90 2.57
N GLU A 210 -18.10 -17.29 3.28
CA GLU A 210 -18.17 -18.60 3.93
C GLU A 210 -18.09 -19.74 2.91
N GLU A 211 -17.91 -20.97 3.37
CA GLU A 211 -17.71 -22.14 2.51
C GLU A 211 -18.86 -22.33 1.50
N ASP A 212 -20.09 -22.07 1.93
CA ASP A 212 -21.31 -22.12 1.10
C ASP A 212 -21.61 -20.81 0.36
N GLY A 213 -20.78 -19.79 0.53
CA GLY A 213 -20.95 -18.47 -0.09
C GLY A 213 -20.42 -18.44 -1.54
N PRO A 214 -20.88 -17.47 -2.35
CA PRO A 214 -20.47 -17.37 -3.76
C PRO A 214 -19.07 -16.80 -3.96
N LEU A 215 -18.47 -16.21 -2.93
CA LEU A 215 -17.21 -15.52 -2.99
C LEU A 215 -16.09 -16.30 -2.29
N MET A 216 -14.88 -15.99 -2.68
CA MET A 216 -13.64 -16.45 -2.01
C MET A 216 -12.57 -15.37 -2.12
N LEU A 217 -11.60 -15.43 -1.22
CA LEU A 217 -10.38 -14.64 -1.32
C LEU A 217 -9.26 -15.49 -1.90
N SER A 218 -8.52 -14.92 -2.85
CA SER A 218 -7.25 -15.44 -3.35
C SER A 218 -6.19 -14.38 -3.06
N GLY A 219 -5.45 -14.55 -1.96
CA GLY A 219 -4.73 -13.43 -1.35
C GLY A 219 -5.73 -12.35 -0.94
N LEU A 220 -5.60 -11.14 -1.51
CA LEU A 220 -6.50 -10.02 -1.30
C LEU A 220 -7.53 -9.85 -2.41
N ALA A 221 -7.41 -10.59 -3.50
CA ALA A 221 -8.32 -10.49 -4.63
C ALA A 221 -9.63 -11.21 -4.30
N VAL A 222 -10.75 -10.50 -4.49
CA VAL A 222 -12.09 -11.06 -4.40
C VAL A 222 -12.39 -11.84 -5.69
N ARG A 223 -12.78 -13.08 -5.55
CA ARG A 223 -13.07 -14.02 -6.64
C ARG A 223 -14.44 -14.64 -6.47
N LEU A 224 -15.06 -15.03 -7.58
CA LEU A 224 -16.24 -15.89 -7.54
C LEU A 224 -15.81 -17.35 -7.56
N ARG A 225 -16.52 -18.20 -6.80
CA ARG A 225 -16.24 -19.67 -6.79
C ARG A 225 -16.52 -20.32 -8.14
N ASP A 226 -17.50 -19.82 -8.90
CA ASP A 226 -17.75 -20.28 -10.27
C ASP A 226 -16.69 -19.67 -11.21
N PRO A 227 -15.84 -20.48 -11.86
CA PRO A 227 -14.77 -19.95 -12.71
C PRO A 227 -15.26 -19.21 -13.97
N ALA A 228 -16.45 -19.52 -14.47
CA ALA A 228 -17.00 -18.86 -15.66
C ALA A 228 -17.53 -17.48 -15.31
N LEU A 229 -18.23 -17.37 -14.19
CA LEU A 229 -18.72 -16.10 -13.64
C LEU A 229 -17.55 -15.26 -13.13
N ASP A 230 -16.52 -15.87 -12.55
CA ASP A 230 -15.34 -15.15 -12.08
C ASP A 230 -14.61 -14.44 -13.23
N ARG A 231 -14.39 -15.11 -14.36
CA ARG A 231 -13.79 -14.47 -15.53
C ARG A 231 -14.59 -13.24 -16.01
N ARG A 232 -15.93 -13.28 -15.89
CA ARG A 232 -16.79 -12.13 -16.23
C ARG A 232 -16.67 -11.04 -15.17
N PHE A 233 -16.67 -11.40 -13.90
CA PHE A 233 -16.50 -10.49 -12.77
C PHE A 233 -15.17 -9.75 -12.85
N GLN A 234 -14.05 -10.46 -13.03
CA GLN A 234 -12.72 -9.86 -13.15
C GLN A 234 -12.63 -8.88 -14.35
N ARG A 235 -13.26 -9.22 -15.49
CA ARG A 235 -13.32 -8.30 -16.64
C ARG A 235 -14.12 -7.04 -16.31
N SER A 236 -15.19 -7.15 -15.54
CA SER A 236 -15.98 -6.01 -15.10
C SER A 236 -15.18 -5.11 -14.17
N LEU A 237 -14.48 -5.68 -13.17
CA LEU A 237 -13.59 -4.93 -12.27
C LEU A 237 -12.51 -4.19 -13.08
N ALA A 238 -11.79 -4.89 -13.94
CA ALA A 238 -10.72 -4.30 -14.75
C ALA A 238 -11.24 -3.21 -15.70
N GLY A 239 -12.45 -3.34 -16.23
CA GLY A 239 -13.08 -2.32 -17.04
C GLY A 239 -13.39 -1.05 -16.25
N LEU A 240 -13.99 -1.21 -15.08
CA LEU A 240 -14.36 -0.09 -14.19
C LEU A 240 -13.13 0.63 -13.63
N LEU A 241 -12.08 -0.09 -13.26
CA LEU A 241 -10.83 0.50 -12.76
C LEU A 241 -10.10 1.35 -13.82
N LYS A 242 -10.33 1.08 -15.11
CA LYS A 242 -9.80 1.88 -16.22
C LYS A 242 -10.62 3.13 -16.53
N CYS A 243 -11.86 3.21 -16.03
CA CYS A 243 -12.69 4.40 -16.24
C CYS A 243 -12.08 5.58 -15.45
N LYS A 244 -11.93 6.72 -16.13
CA LYS A 244 -11.39 7.93 -15.48
C LYS A 244 -12.45 8.72 -14.71
N ASP A 245 -13.71 8.56 -15.08
CA ASP A 245 -14.82 9.30 -14.46
C ASP A 245 -15.84 8.33 -13.89
N ALA A 246 -16.06 8.40 -12.59
CA ALA A 246 -17.01 7.53 -11.89
C ALA A 246 -18.46 7.83 -12.25
N LEU A 247 -18.80 9.07 -12.60
CA LEU A 247 -20.16 9.45 -12.93
C LEU A 247 -20.62 8.90 -14.27
N SER A 248 -19.69 8.71 -15.20
CA SER A 248 -19.95 8.10 -16.52
C SER A 248 -19.64 6.61 -16.57
N ALA A 249 -19.12 6.03 -15.49
CA ALA A 249 -18.77 4.62 -15.44
C ALA A 249 -20.02 3.73 -15.46
N PRO A 250 -20.04 2.65 -16.25
CA PRO A 250 -21.19 1.75 -16.28
C PRO A 250 -21.34 1.02 -14.95
N VAL A 251 -22.59 0.70 -14.59
CA VAL A 251 -22.88 -0.22 -13.49
C VAL A 251 -23.02 -1.62 -14.05
N HIS A 252 -22.22 -2.55 -13.55
CA HIS A 252 -22.26 -3.94 -13.97
C HIS A 252 -23.10 -4.76 -13.01
N GLN A 253 -24.01 -5.56 -13.57
CA GLN A 253 -24.87 -6.44 -12.78
C GLN A 253 -24.72 -7.88 -13.26
N MET A 254 -24.73 -8.80 -12.32
CA MET A 254 -24.73 -10.24 -12.62
C MET A 254 -25.52 -11.01 -11.58
N ARG A 255 -26.20 -12.07 -12.03
CA ARG A 255 -26.80 -13.06 -11.12
C ARG A 255 -25.79 -14.16 -10.88
N ILE A 256 -25.59 -14.50 -9.63
CA ILE A 256 -24.73 -15.60 -9.20
C ILE A 256 -25.54 -16.57 -8.34
N SER A 257 -25.28 -17.85 -8.49
CA SER A 257 -25.94 -18.88 -7.70
C SER A 257 -24.88 -19.82 -7.10
N CYS A 258 -25.06 -20.18 -5.84
CA CYS A 258 -24.25 -21.16 -5.15
C CYS A 258 -25.17 -22.07 -4.34
N GLY A 259 -25.21 -23.35 -4.67
CA GLY A 259 -26.21 -24.27 -4.11
C GLY A 259 -27.64 -23.80 -4.39
N ALA A 260 -28.48 -23.76 -3.35
CA ALA A 260 -29.85 -23.33 -3.43
C ALA A 260 -30.06 -21.80 -3.36
N ARG A 261 -28.98 -21.04 -3.10
CA ARG A 261 -29.05 -19.59 -2.91
C ARG A 261 -28.65 -18.86 -4.20
N SER A 262 -29.34 -17.76 -4.48
CA SER A 262 -29.02 -16.89 -5.59
C SER A 262 -28.85 -15.46 -5.09
N TRP A 263 -27.90 -14.73 -5.71
CA TRP A 263 -27.64 -13.34 -5.40
C TRP A 263 -27.61 -12.51 -6.68
N GLN A 264 -28.03 -11.27 -6.56
CA GLN A 264 -27.72 -10.22 -7.50
C GLN A 264 -26.46 -9.51 -7.00
N LEU A 265 -25.43 -9.54 -7.81
CA LEU A 265 -24.17 -8.82 -7.57
C LEU A 265 -24.15 -7.59 -8.46
N VAL A 266 -23.87 -6.44 -7.87
CA VAL A 266 -23.75 -5.15 -8.58
C VAL A 266 -22.36 -4.59 -8.30
N VAL A 267 -21.68 -4.19 -9.35
CA VAL A 267 -20.34 -3.54 -9.27
C VAL A 267 -20.44 -2.13 -9.81
N MET A 268 -20.00 -1.18 -9.03
CA MET A 268 -19.98 0.22 -9.41
C MET A 268 -18.63 0.87 -9.09
N ARG A 269 -18.25 1.85 -9.90
CA ARG A 269 -17.10 2.71 -9.61
C ARG A 269 -17.49 3.75 -8.57
N LEU A 270 -16.62 3.94 -7.60
CA LEU A 270 -16.73 5.04 -6.64
C LEU A 270 -16.00 6.28 -7.19
N PRO A 271 -16.43 7.48 -6.80
CA PRO A 271 -15.69 8.71 -7.09
C PRO A 271 -14.27 8.63 -6.55
N ASP A 272 -13.29 9.12 -7.33
CA ASP A 272 -11.93 9.23 -6.87
C ASP A 272 -11.86 10.22 -5.70
N ARG A 273 -11.16 9.84 -4.65
CA ARG A 273 -10.88 10.70 -3.52
C ARG A 273 -9.49 11.28 -3.65
N GLU A 274 -9.33 12.56 -3.39
CA GLU A 274 -8.04 13.24 -3.34
C GLU A 274 -7.37 12.98 -1.99
N HIS A 275 -7.06 11.72 -1.68
CA HIS A 275 -6.49 11.37 -0.39
C HIS A 275 -5.10 10.76 -0.54
N GLY A 276 -4.27 11.01 0.47
CA GLY A 276 -2.95 10.47 0.61
C GLY A 276 -2.93 8.96 0.79
N LEU A 277 -2.09 8.46 1.66
CA LEU A 277 -2.06 7.06 2.06
C LEU A 277 -3.39 6.65 2.70
N GLY A 278 -3.86 5.45 2.45
CA GLY A 278 -4.86 4.86 3.30
C GLY A 278 -6.11 4.36 2.60
N PHE A 279 -7.25 4.50 3.26
CA PHE A 279 -8.53 3.98 2.79
C PHE A 279 -9.03 4.74 1.56
N ASP A 280 -8.74 4.19 0.38
CA ASP A 280 -9.08 4.75 -0.93
C ASP A 280 -9.80 3.69 -1.78
N PRO A 281 -11.07 3.36 -1.47
CA PRO A 281 -11.84 2.42 -2.26
C PRO A 281 -12.23 3.03 -3.60
N HIS A 282 -12.00 2.28 -4.67
CA HIS A 282 -12.32 2.66 -6.04
C HIS A 282 -13.57 1.98 -6.58
N LEU A 283 -13.92 0.83 -6.05
CA LEU A 283 -15.10 0.08 -6.46
C LEU A 283 -15.93 -0.34 -5.25
N ALA A 284 -17.25 -0.35 -5.41
CA ALA A 284 -18.16 -1.03 -4.51
C ALA A 284 -18.79 -2.23 -5.21
N VAL A 285 -18.83 -3.35 -4.52
CA VAL A 285 -19.51 -4.58 -4.92
C VAL A 285 -20.61 -4.83 -3.91
N THR A 286 -21.88 -4.75 -4.33
CA THR A 286 -23.02 -5.04 -3.46
C THR A 286 -23.65 -6.38 -3.81
N LEU A 287 -24.09 -7.10 -2.79
CA LEU A 287 -24.77 -8.39 -2.92
C LEU A 287 -26.16 -8.31 -2.32
N ARG A 288 -27.16 -8.75 -3.06
CA ARG A 288 -28.54 -8.86 -2.62
C ARG A 288 -29.01 -10.30 -2.85
N ALA A 289 -29.50 -10.94 -1.80
CA ALA A 289 -30.16 -12.24 -1.93
C ALA A 289 -31.45 -12.11 -2.78
N LEU A 290 -31.68 -13.09 -3.62
CA LEU A 290 -32.85 -13.17 -4.54
C LEU A 290 -33.83 -14.20 -4.05
#